data_bde836ac3d3d0f4ac4f83b22ac020779
#
_entry.id   bde836ac3d3d0f4ac4f83b22ac020779
#
_cell.length_a   1.000
_cell.length_b   1.000
_cell.length_c   1.000
_cell.angle_alpha   90.00
_cell.angle_beta   90.00
_cell.angle_gamma   90.00
#
_symmetry.space_group_name_H-M   'P 1'
#
loop_
_entity.id
_entity.type
_entity.pdbx_description
1 polymer ?
#
loop_
_entity_poly.entity_id
_entity_poly.type
_entity_poly.pdbx_seq_one_letter_code
_entity_poly.pdbx_strand_id
1 'polypeptide(L)'
;MSEPDSPRVDQTGWLVAHGLAKRFGSKTVVHDVSIAVRRGEAVGLLGPNGAGKTTVFTIIMGLVRPDGGEVRLDGVPITRLPLFQRGRLGIGYLPQEPSIFRGLSVRGNILAVLETHVRSGRERRARLATLLDEFGLAHLAQASALALSGGERRRVEIARAVASDPVFMLLDEPFAGVDPIAVADVKALVRQLTARGIGVLITDHAVRETLSLVDRAYLIHDGRVMIQGKPELIAADPEARRVYLGESFEV
;
A
#
# COMPACT_ATOMS: atom_id res chain seq x y z
N MET A 1 -11.91 11.88 27.21
CA MET A 1 -11.15 10.98 26.31
C MET A 1 -12.14 10.49 25.27
N SER A 2 -12.13 11.10 24.08
CA SER A 2 -13.00 10.66 22.98
C SER A 2 -12.38 9.36 22.45
N GLU A 3 -13.16 8.29 22.35
CA GLU A 3 -12.78 7.06 21.67
C GLU A 3 -12.25 7.43 20.28
N PRO A 4 -11.09 6.87 19.84
CA PRO A 4 -10.62 7.08 18.48
C PRO A 4 -11.70 6.54 17.54
N ASP A 5 -12.02 7.34 16.53
CA ASP A 5 -13.03 7.10 15.51
C ASP A 5 -12.84 5.72 14.86
N SER A 6 -13.37 4.68 15.52
CA SER A 6 -13.34 3.31 14.99
C SER A 6 -14.26 3.28 13.79
N PRO A 7 -13.74 3.06 12.57
CA PRO A 7 -14.56 3.10 11.37
C PRO A 7 -15.67 2.05 11.49
N ARG A 8 -16.91 2.49 11.30
CA ARG A 8 -18.05 1.55 11.23
C ARG A 8 -17.83 0.65 10.02
N VAL A 9 -17.89 -0.64 10.23
CA VAL A 9 -17.56 -1.69 9.25
C VAL A 9 -18.32 -1.55 7.91
N ASP A 10 -19.44 -0.84 7.91
CA ASP A 10 -20.33 -0.68 6.75
C ASP A 10 -20.21 0.68 6.01
N GLN A 11 -19.14 1.45 6.25
CA GLN A 11 -18.99 2.76 5.61
C GLN A 11 -18.41 2.69 4.20
N THR A 12 -19.02 3.46 3.28
CA THR A 12 -18.47 3.72 1.94
C THR A 12 -17.21 4.56 2.02
N GLY A 13 -16.24 4.30 1.16
CA GLY A 13 -14.96 5.00 1.14
C GLY A 13 -13.89 4.40 2.03
N TRP A 14 -14.09 3.15 2.52
CA TRP A 14 -13.18 2.48 3.43
C TRP A 14 -12.77 1.08 2.95
N LEU A 15 -11.50 0.75 3.16
CA LEU A 15 -10.98 -0.61 3.20
C LEU A 15 -10.75 -0.96 4.66
N VAL A 16 -11.46 -1.96 5.17
CA VAL A 16 -11.46 -2.35 6.58
C VAL A 16 -11.05 -3.81 6.71
N ALA A 17 -10.08 -4.09 7.54
CA ALA A 17 -9.80 -5.41 8.07
C ALA A 17 -10.21 -5.41 9.54
N HIS A 18 -11.09 -6.31 9.95
CA HIS A 18 -11.65 -6.35 11.29
C HIS A 18 -11.46 -7.73 11.94
N GLY A 19 -10.91 -7.74 13.15
CA GLY A 19 -10.77 -8.94 13.95
C GLY A 19 -9.91 -10.02 13.31
N LEU A 20 -8.91 -9.66 12.49
CA LEU A 20 -8.11 -10.65 11.77
C LEU A 20 -7.33 -11.55 12.71
N ALA A 21 -7.46 -12.85 12.50
CA ALA A 21 -6.66 -13.88 13.18
C ALA A 21 -6.04 -14.81 12.16
N LYS A 22 -4.77 -15.23 12.41
CA LYS A 22 -4.06 -16.18 11.56
C LYS A 22 -3.08 -17.04 12.33
N ARG A 23 -3.13 -18.34 12.09
CA ARG A 23 -2.21 -19.34 12.63
C ARG A 23 -1.54 -20.11 11.48
N PHE A 24 -0.26 -20.40 11.63
CA PHE A 24 0.50 -21.29 10.77
C PHE A 24 1.02 -22.45 11.62
N GLY A 25 0.54 -23.65 11.35
CA GLY A 25 0.83 -24.82 12.19
C GLY A 25 0.37 -24.60 13.63
N SER A 26 1.30 -24.67 14.60
CA SER A 26 1.04 -24.41 16.01
C SER A 26 1.16 -22.93 16.42
N LYS A 27 1.79 -22.09 15.58
CA LYS A 27 2.07 -20.69 15.90
C LYS A 27 0.95 -19.77 15.42
N THR A 28 0.31 -19.04 16.34
CA THR A 28 -0.57 -17.92 16.00
C THR A 28 0.31 -16.69 15.72
N VAL A 29 0.12 -16.06 14.56
CA VAL A 29 0.94 -14.94 14.07
C VAL A 29 0.16 -13.63 14.11
N VAL A 30 -1.17 -13.69 13.97
CA VAL A 30 -2.06 -12.54 14.04
C VAL A 30 -3.18 -12.83 15.03
N HIS A 31 -3.38 -11.93 16.01
CA HIS A 31 -4.33 -12.05 17.10
C HIS A 31 -5.26 -10.84 17.14
N ASP A 32 -6.45 -10.97 16.55
CA ASP A 32 -7.52 -9.94 16.61
C ASP A 32 -7.04 -8.56 16.11
N VAL A 33 -6.40 -8.52 14.93
CA VAL A 33 -5.90 -7.26 14.34
C VAL A 33 -7.02 -6.59 13.55
N SER A 34 -7.29 -5.31 13.89
CA SER A 34 -8.23 -4.46 13.15
C SER A 34 -7.50 -3.23 12.63
N ILE A 35 -7.59 -3.00 11.31
CA ILE A 35 -7.05 -1.82 10.65
C ILE A 35 -8.03 -1.30 9.60
N ALA A 36 -7.96 0.00 9.33
CA ALA A 36 -8.81 0.62 8.33
C ALA A 36 -8.04 1.69 7.56
N VAL A 37 -8.38 1.86 6.29
CA VAL A 37 -7.82 2.87 5.39
C VAL A 37 -8.99 3.58 4.72
N ARG A 38 -8.98 4.91 4.74
CA ARG A 38 -9.95 5.74 4.03
C ARG A 38 -9.43 6.11 2.64
N ARG A 39 -10.33 6.34 1.69
CA ARG A 39 -9.96 6.93 0.39
C ARG A 39 -9.29 8.29 0.60
N GLY A 40 -8.17 8.53 -0.10
CA GLY A 40 -7.39 9.76 0.03
C GLY A 40 -6.52 9.84 1.29
N GLU A 41 -6.47 8.77 2.10
CA GLU A 41 -5.63 8.68 3.29
C GLU A 41 -4.42 7.77 3.04
N ALA A 42 -3.25 8.15 3.56
CA ALA A 42 -2.08 7.27 3.65
C ALA A 42 -1.97 6.69 5.06
N VAL A 43 -1.94 5.37 5.17
CA VAL A 43 -1.86 4.63 6.44
C VAL A 43 -0.63 3.76 6.47
N GLY A 44 0.16 3.85 7.55
CA GLY A 44 1.32 2.99 7.80
C GLY A 44 0.96 1.76 8.61
N LEU A 45 1.55 0.62 8.26
CA LEU A 45 1.51 -0.62 9.04
C LEU A 45 2.93 -0.96 9.48
N LEU A 46 3.28 -0.60 10.70
CA LEU A 46 4.62 -0.64 11.26
C LEU A 46 4.77 -1.71 12.33
N GLY A 47 5.99 -2.04 12.68
CA GLY A 47 6.32 -2.98 13.75
C GLY A 47 7.62 -3.75 13.48
N PRO A 48 8.17 -4.43 14.48
CA PRO A 48 9.39 -5.21 14.34
C PRO A 48 9.23 -6.42 13.40
N ASN A 49 10.37 -7.04 13.06
CA ASN A 49 10.35 -8.27 12.26
C ASN A 49 9.62 -9.38 13.01
N GLY A 50 8.76 -10.11 12.30
CA GLY A 50 7.95 -11.17 12.90
C GLY A 50 6.69 -10.71 13.63
N ALA A 51 6.41 -9.41 13.72
CA ALA A 51 5.23 -8.86 14.39
C ALA A 51 3.88 -9.22 13.72
N GLY A 52 3.90 -9.77 12.49
CA GLY A 52 2.68 -10.14 11.76
C GLY A 52 2.27 -9.19 10.65
N LYS A 53 3.01 -8.09 10.40
CA LYS A 53 2.71 -7.09 9.35
C LYS A 53 2.44 -7.71 7.99
N THR A 54 3.40 -8.46 7.46
CA THR A 54 3.29 -9.15 6.14
C THR A 54 2.09 -10.08 6.09
N THR A 55 1.78 -10.77 7.20
CA THR A 55 0.60 -11.65 7.26
C THR A 55 -0.70 -10.85 7.18
N VAL A 56 -0.84 -9.77 7.95
CA VAL A 56 -2.01 -8.88 7.87
C VAL A 56 -2.14 -8.29 6.46
N PHE A 57 -1.05 -7.80 5.92
CA PHE A 57 -0.99 -7.22 4.58
C PHE A 57 -1.41 -8.22 3.49
N THR A 58 -0.85 -9.44 3.51
CA THR A 58 -1.19 -10.51 2.55
C THR A 58 -2.63 -11.02 2.70
N ILE A 59 -3.21 -10.96 3.91
CA ILE A 59 -4.64 -11.22 4.13
C ILE A 59 -5.49 -10.15 3.44
N ILE A 60 -5.14 -8.86 3.62
CA ILE A 60 -5.86 -7.75 2.98
C ILE A 60 -5.75 -7.82 1.45
N MET A 61 -4.63 -8.29 0.93
CA MET A 61 -4.45 -8.53 -0.50
C MET A 61 -5.24 -9.73 -1.04
N GLY A 62 -5.61 -10.69 -0.17
CA GLY A 62 -6.28 -11.92 -0.58
C GLY A 62 -5.34 -13.02 -1.07
N LEU A 63 -4.06 -12.95 -0.71
CA LEU A 63 -3.07 -14.01 -0.92
C LEU A 63 -3.12 -15.07 0.19
N VAL A 64 -3.43 -14.64 1.42
CA VAL A 64 -3.57 -15.52 2.58
C VAL A 64 -4.99 -15.41 3.11
N ARG A 65 -5.64 -16.55 3.36
CA ARG A 65 -6.95 -16.59 3.99
C ARG A 65 -6.80 -16.47 5.50
N PRO A 66 -7.52 -15.56 6.17
CA PRO A 66 -7.55 -15.50 7.64
C PRO A 66 -8.28 -16.71 8.22
N ASP A 67 -7.98 -17.06 9.47
CA ASP A 67 -8.69 -18.09 10.22
C ASP A 67 -9.86 -17.48 11.00
N GLY A 68 -9.82 -16.16 11.27
CA GLY A 68 -10.88 -15.37 11.90
C GLY A 68 -10.88 -13.94 11.38
N GLY A 69 -11.98 -13.24 11.60
CA GLY A 69 -12.17 -11.87 11.15
C GLY A 69 -12.56 -11.74 9.67
N GLU A 70 -12.61 -10.51 9.19
CA GLU A 70 -13.06 -10.22 7.84
C GLU A 70 -12.35 -9.01 7.23
N VAL A 71 -12.36 -8.95 5.89
CA VAL A 71 -11.93 -7.78 5.10
C VAL A 71 -13.12 -7.28 4.31
N ARG A 72 -13.38 -5.97 4.38
CA ARG A 72 -14.46 -5.29 3.66
C ARG A 72 -13.94 -4.14 2.83
N LEU A 73 -14.52 -3.96 1.66
CA LEU A 73 -14.33 -2.81 0.79
C LEU A 73 -15.68 -2.11 0.63
N ASP A 74 -15.77 -0.84 1.01
CA ASP A 74 -17.01 -0.07 0.95
C ASP A 74 -18.21 -0.80 1.62
N GLY A 75 -17.97 -1.44 2.78
CA GLY A 75 -18.95 -2.23 3.50
C GLY A 75 -19.21 -3.64 2.93
N VAL A 76 -18.72 -3.95 1.72
CA VAL A 76 -18.93 -5.26 1.09
C VAL A 76 -17.83 -6.24 1.53
N PRO A 77 -18.18 -7.44 2.05
CA PRO A 77 -17.19 -8.42 2.46
C PRO A 77 -16.44 -9.02 1.28
N ILE A 78 -15.11 -8.90 1.30
CA ILE A 78 -14.21 -9.41 0.27
C ILE A 78 -13.25 -10.49 0.80
N THR A 79 -13.44 -10.96 2.03
CA THR A 79 -12.53 -11.88 2.73
C THR A 79 -12.20 -13.13 1.91
N ARG A 80 -13.19 -13.67 1.19
CA ARG A 80 -13.05 -14.90 0.40
C ARG A 80 -12.56 -14.67 -1.03
N LEU A 81 -12.47 -13.41 -1.46
CA LEU A 81 -12.05 -13.08 -2.82
C LEU A 81 -10.52 -13.15 -2.95
N PRO A 82 -9.98 -13.84 -3.96
CA PRO A 82 -8.55 -13.87 -4.24
C PRO A 82 -8.07 -12.53 -4.82
N LEU A 83 -6.75 -12.32 -4.82
CA LEU A 83 -6.09 -11.08 -5.26
C LEU A 83 -6.65 -10.52 -6.59
N PHE A 84 -6.79 -11.36 -7.62
CA PHE A 84 -7.25 -10.88 -8.94
C PHE A 84 -8.68 -10.35 -8.95
N GLN A 85 -9.56 -10.89 -8.07
CA GLN A 85 -10.92 -10.37 -7.92
C GLN A 85 -10.94 -9.06 -7.12
N ARG A 86 -10.08 -8.95 -6.08
CA ARG A 86 -9.90 -7.69 -5.36
C ARG A 86 -9.32 -6.60 -6.27
N GLY A 87 -8.40 -6.97 -7.17
CA GLY A 87 -7.89 -6.05 -8.19
C GLY A 87 -9.00 -5.49 -9.09
N ARG A 88 -9.96 -6.32 -9.52
CA ARG A 88 -11.13 -5.88 -10.29
C ARG A 88 -12.09 -4.97 -9.52
N LEU A 89 -12.06 -5.04 -8.20
CA LEU A 89 -12.82 -4.14 -7.30
C LEU A 89 -12.06 -2.84 -6.99
N GLY A 90 -10.85 -2.64 -7.56
CA GLY A 90 -10.07 -1.44 -7.39
C GLY A 90 -9.02 -1.48 -6.27
N ILE A 91 -8.58 -2.68 -5.84
CA ILE A 91 -7.44 -2.79 -4.92
C ILE A 91 -6.17 -3.04 -5.73
N GLY A 92 -5.35 -2.00 -5.90
CA GLY A 92 -4.03 -2.09 -6.52
C GLY A 92 -2.97 -2.62 -5.55
N TYR A 93 -1.94 -3.26 -6.08
CA TYR A 93 -0.82 -3.78 -5.32
C TYR A 93 0.52 -3.46 -5.97
N LEU A 94 1.45 -2.98 -5.16
CA LEU A 94 2.83 -2.76 -5.53
C LEU A 94 3.73 -3.61 -4.63
N PRO A 95 4.29 -4.71 -5.15
CA PRO A 95 5.14 -5.60 -4.38
C PRO A 95 6.51 -4.98 -4.05
N GLN A 96 7.18 -5.55 -3.05
CA GLN A 96 8.56 -5.23 -2.70
C GLN A 96 9.50 -5.55 -3.86
N GLU A 97 9.36 -6.74 -4.47
CA GLU A 97 10.18 -7.14 -5.61
C GLU A 97 9.76 -6.41 -6.89
N PRO A 98 10.73 -6.07 -7.77
CA PRO A 98 10.44 -5.44 -9.05
C PRO A 98 9.44 -6.25 -9.88
N SER A 99 8.30 -5.65 -10.20
CA SER A 99 7.20 -6.29 -10.91
C SER A 99 7.08 -5.89 -12.39
N ILE A 100 8.05 -5.08 -12.88
CA ILE A 100 8.03 -4.55 -14.24
C ILE A 100 8.10 -5.67 -15.29
N PHE A 101 7.36 -5.54 -16.38
CA PHE A 101 7.45 -6.44 -17.53
C PHE A 101 8.74 -6.15 -18.31
N ARG A 102 9.77 -6.92 -18.05
CA ARG A 102 11.15 -6.69 -18.53
C ARG A 102 11.28 -6.67 -20.06
N GLY A 103 10.44 -7.44 -20.75
CA GLY A 103 10.42 -7.52 -22.22
C GLY A 103 9.67 -6.38 -22.92
N LEU A 104 9.09 -5.44 -22.17
CA LEU A 104 8.31 -4.34 -22.71
C LEU A 104 9.03 -2.99 -22.52
N SER A 105 8.66 -2.01 -23.34
CA SER A 105 9.01 -0.60 -23.10
C SER A 105 8.19 -0.03 -21.92
N VAL A 106 8.55 1.17 -21.46
CA VAL A 106 7.76 1.94 -20.46
C VAL A 106 6.31 2.06 -20.90
N ARG A 107 6.10 2.52 -22.13
CA ARG A 107 4.76 2.59 -22.76
C ARG A 107 4.06 1.23 -22.76
N GLY A 108 4.77 0.17 -23.15
CA GLY A 108 4.23 -1.19 -23.22
C GLY A 108 3.77 -1.71 -21.85
N ASN A 109 4.50 -1.40 -20.79
CA ASN A 109 4.14 -1.75 -19.42
C ASN A 109 2.80 -1.16 -18.98
N ILE A 110 2.56 0.12 -19.24
CA ILE A 110 1.33 0.82 -18.87
C ILE A 110 0.19 0.37 -19.80
N LEU A 111 0.46 0.27 -21.10
CA LEU A 111 -0.53 -0.10 -22.10
C LEU A 111 -1.10 -1.50 -21.87
N ALA A 112 -0.26 -2.46 -21.45
CA ALA A 112 -0.70 -3.84 -21.16
C ALA A 112 -1.81 -3.88 -20.10
N VAL A 113 -1.77 -3.01 -19.09
CA VAL A 113 -2.83 -2.91 -18.07
C VAL A 113 -4.04 -2.16 -18.64
N LEU A 114 -3.84 -1.05 -19.34
CA LEU A 114 -4.94 -0.30 -19.95
C LEU A 114 -5.75 -1.16 -20.93
N GLU A 115 -5.14 -2.11 -21.64
CA GLU A 115 -5.81 -3.01 -22.55
C GLU A 115 -6.80 -3.96 -21.85
N THR A 116 -6.55 -4.29 -20.59
CA THR A 116 -7.46 -5.14 -19.81
C THR A 116 -8.63 -4.37 -19.20
N HIS A 117 -8.51 -3.03 -19.05
CA HIS A 117 -9.51 -2.20 -18.36
C HIS A 117 -10.27 -1.24 -19.28
N VAL A 118 -9.67 -0.82 -20.40
CA VAL A 118 -10.23 0.20 -21.30
C VAL A 118 -10.46 -0.40 -22.69
N ARG A 119 -11.72 -0.48 -23.13
CA ARG A 119 -12.06 -1.08 -24.43
C ARG A 119 -11.70 -0.17 -25.62
N SER A 120 -11.89 1.14 -25.47
CA SER A 120 -11.67 2.11 -26.55
C SER A 120 -10.17 2.37 -26.80
N GLY A 121 -9.68 2.14 -28.02
CA GLY A 121 -8.30 2.43 -28.39
C GLY A 121 -7.96 3.93 -28.34
N ARG A 122 -8.94 4.81 -28.56
CA ARG A 122 -8.79 6.27 -28.43
C ARG A 122 -8.59 6.65 -26.96
N GLU A 123 -9.43 6.12 -26.08
CA GLU A 123 -9.35 6.35 -24.64
C GLU A 123 -8.06 5.79 -24.03
N ARG A 124 -7.64 4.58 -24.44
CA ARG A 124 -6.35 4.00 -24.03
C ARG A 124 -5.18 4.91 -24.35
N ARG A 125 -5.15 5.49 -25.57
CA ARG A 125 -4.08 6.42 -25.97
C ARG A 125 -4.10 7.69 -25.14
N ALA A 126 -5.28 8.25 -24.86
CA ALA A 126 -5.41 9.43 -24.02
C ALA A 126 -4.94 9.17 -22.59
N ARG A 127 -5.45 8.10 -21.94
CA ARG A 127 -5.04 7.71 -20.57
C ARG A 127 -3.54 7.38 -20.48
N LEU A 128 -2.99 6.72 -21.49
CA LEU A 128 -1.57 6.43 -21.56
C LEU A 128 -0.73 7.72 -21.57
N ALA A 129 -1.10 8.70 -22.41
CA ALA A 129 -0.41 9.99 -22.47
C ALA A 129 -0.49 10.70 -21.12
N THR A 130 -1.66 10.78 -20.51
CA THR A 130 -1.87 11.38 -19.19
C THR A 130 -0.98 10.71 -18.14
N LEU A 131 -0.93 9.37 -18.07
CA LEU A 131 -0.11 8.65 -17.09
C LEU A 131 1.40 8.86 -17.33
N LEU A 132 1.84 8.88 -18.59
CA LEU A 132 3.24 9.15 -18.90
C LEU A 132 3.66 10.56 -18.47
N ASP A 133 2.81 11.56 -18.67
CA ASP A 133 3.08 12.95 -18.27
C ASP A 133 3.05 13.09 -16.74
N GLU A 134 2.01 12.60 -16.08
CA GLU A 134 1.84 12.70 -14.63
C GLU A 134 2.97 12.04 -13.83
N PHE A 135 3.51 10.92 -14.33
CA PHE A 135 4.61 10.21 -13.66
C PHE A 135 5.99 10.62 -14.19
N GLY A 136 6.07 11.66 -15.03
CA GLY A 136 7.32 12.17 -15.59
C GLY A 136 8.05 11.15 -16.48
N LEU A 137 7.29 10.30 -17.19
CA LEU A 137 7.81 9.18 -17.98
C LEU A 137 7.72 9.40 -19.51
N ALA A 138 7.22 10.55 -19.94
CA ALA A 138 6.99 10.84 -21.36
C ALA A 138 8.27 10.69 -22.20
N HIS A 139 9.39 11.21 -21.70
CA HIS A 139 10.70 11.13 -22.35
C HIS A 139 11.29 9.71 -22.41
N LEU A 140 10.79 8.79 -21.54
CA LEU A 140 11.21 7.39 -21.45
C LEU A 140 10.21 6.44 -22.11
N ALA A 141 9.15 6.93 -22.76
CA ALA A 141 8.04 6.10 -23.24
C ALA A 141 8.48 4.90 -24.10
N GLN A 142 9.50 5.08 -24.93
CA GLN A 142 10.06 4.03 -25.81
C GLN A 142 11.25 3.29 -25.20
N ALA A 143 11.75 3.72 -24.04
CA ALA A 143 12.88 3.07 -23.40
C ALA A 143 12.51 1.63 -22.95
N SER A 144 13.48 0.73 -23.05
CA SER A 144 13.34 -0.63 -22.50
C SER A 144 13.24 -0.57 -20.98
N ALA A 145 12.35 -1.38 -20.41
CA ALA A 145 12.22 -1.52 -18.96
C ALA A 145 13.52 -1.96 -18.27
N LEU A 146 14.41 -2.62 -18.98
CA LEU A 146 15.71 -3.07 -18.46
C LEU A 146 16.72 -1.93 -18.34
N ALA A 147 16.56 -0.83 -19.09
CA ALA A 147 17.48 0.30 -19.10
C ALA A 147 17.18 1.35 -18.02
N LEU A 148 16.10 1.17 -17.26
CA LEU A 148 15.63 2.13 -16.27
C LEU A 148 16.45 2.09 -14.98
N SER A 149 16.73 3.25 -14.41
CA SER A 149 17.19 3.39 -13.02
C SER A 149 16.16 2.84 -12.03
N GLY A 150 16.55 2.64 -10.77
CA GLY A 150 15.64 2.16 -9.72
C GLY A 150 14.42 3.06 -9.54
N GLY A 151 14.62 4.38 -9.47
CA GLY A 151 13.55 5.37 -9.32
C GLY A 151 12.63 5.44 -10.54
N GLU A 152 13.16 5.43 -11.75
CA GLU A 152 12.37 5.39 -12.98
C GLU A 152 11.52 4.11 -13.06
N ARG A 153 12.11 2.97 -12.72
CA ARG A 153 11.42 1.69 -12.66
C ARG A 153 10.25 1.75 -11.68
N ARG A 154 10.48 2.29 -10.49
CA ARG A 154 9.42 2.43 -9.47
C ARG A 154 8.27 3.32 -9.94
N ARG A 155 8.58 4.43 -10.62
CA ARG A 155 7.56 5.29 -11.25
C ARG A 155 6.73 4.53 -12.29
N VAL A 156 7.36 3.72 -13.14
CA VAL A 156 6.65 2.89 -14.14
C VAL A 156 5.75 1.86 -13.48
N GLU A 157 6.21 1.19 -12.41
CA GLU A 157 5.43 0.20 -11.67
C GLU A 157 4.19 0.83 -11.03
N ILE A 158 4.33 2.01 -10.43
CA ILE A 158 3.21 2.76 -9.85
C ILE A 158 2.26 3.26 -10.95
N ALA A 159 2.77 3.86 -12.03
CA ALA A 159 1.95 4.29 -13.16
C ALA A 159 1.15 3.13 -13.76
N ARG A 160 1.77 1.94 -13.86
CA ARG A 160 1.11 0.71 -14.31
C ARG A 160 0.02 0.26 -13.33
N ALA A 161 0.27 0.32 -12.02
CA ALA A 161 -0.74 -0.02 -11.02
C ALA A 161 -1.92 0.97 -11.05
N VAL A 162 -1.65 2.26 -11.23
CA VAL A 162 -2.68 3.31 -11.39
C VAL A 162 -3.48 3.18 -12.68
N ALA A 163 -2.90 2.57 -13.72
CA ALA A 163 -3.60 2.32 -14.99
C ALA A 163 -4.84 1.42 -14.84
N SER A 164 -4.94 0.62 -13.76
CA SER A 164 -6.13 -0.16 -13.42
C SER A 164 -7.23 0.63 -12.71
N ASP A 165 -7.04 1.94 -12.50
CA ASP A 165 -7.96 2.85 -11.82
C ASP A 165 -8.32 2.41 -10.38
N PRO A 166 -7.31 2.19 -9.52
CA PRO A 166 -7.54 1.67 -8.18
C PRO A 166 -8.18 2.72 -7.28
N VAL A 167 -8.98 2.26 -6.32
CA VAL A 167 -9.53 3.09 -5.23
C VAL A 167 -8.71 2.95 -3.94
N PHE A 168 -7.95 1.86 -3.82
CA PHE A 168 -6.95 1.65 -2.78
C PHE A 168 -5.67 1.06 -3.39
N MET A 169 -4.52 1.47 -2.86
CA MET A 169 -3.20 0.95 -3.20
C MET A 169 -2.52 0.36 -1.97
N LEU A 170 -2.04 -0.87 -2.09
CA LEU A 170 -1.23 -1.52 -1.08
C LEU A 170 0.23 -1.52 -1.55
N LEU A 171 1.10 -0.87 -0.78
CA LEU A 171 2.52 -0.70 -1.08
C LEU A 171 3.33 -1.53 -0.09
N ASP A 172 4.00 -2.56 -0.58
CA ASP A 172 4.82 -3.46 0.22
C ASP A 172 6.29 -3.01 0.14
N GLU A 173 6.80 -2.51 1.25
CA GLU A 173 8.16 -2.00 1.40
C GLU A 173 8.60 -1.05 0.26
N PRO A 174 7.85 0.06 0.01
CA PRO A 174 8.14 0.93 -1.13
C PRO A 174 9.50 1.64 -1.04
N PHE A 175 10.13 1.71 0.14
CA PHE A 175 11.44 2.31 0.36
C PHE A 175 12.58 1.28 0.34
N ALA A 176 12.29 -0.03 0.25
CA ALA A 176 13.32 -1.06 0.26
C ALA A 176 14.25 -0.96 -0.95
N GLY A 177 15.58 -0.87 -0.70
CA GLY A 177 16.59 -0.77 -1.74
C GLY A 177 16.55 0.53 -2.56
N VAL A 178 15.85 1.56 -2.08
CA VAL A 178 15.78 2.89 -2.69
C VAL A 178 16.89 3.76 -2.11
N ASP A 179 17.63 4.45 -2.98
CA ASP A 179 18.62 5.42 -2.51
C ASP A 179 17.95 6.65 -1.86
N PRO A 180 18.64 7.37 -0.95
CA PRO A 180 18.07 8.50 -0.22
C PRO A 180 17.48 9.61 -1.10
N ILE A 181 18.00 9.81 -2.32
CA ILE A 181 17.51 10.83 -3.25
C ILE A 181 16.15 10.37 -3.81
N ALA A 182 16.04 9.10 -4.18
CA ALA A 182 14.83 8.52 -4.74
C ALA A 182 13.71 8.31 -3.70
N VAL A 183 14.00 8.33 -2.39
CA VAL A 183 12.98 8.31 -1.32
C VAL A 183 12.01 9.49 -1.46
N ALA A 184 12.52 10.69 -1.79
CA ALA A 184 11.68 11.87 -2.02
C ALA A 184 10.69 11.67 -3.17
N ASP A 185 11.12 10.99 -4.25
CA ASP A 185 10.27 10.64 -5.38
C ASP A 185 9.14 9.69 -4.97
N VAL A 186 9.44 8.66 -4.18
CA VAL A 186 8.42 7.72 -3.68
C VAL A 186 7.41 8.45 -2.78
N LYS A 187 7.87 9.34 -1.89
CA LYS A 187 6.98 10.17 -1.06
C LYS A 187 6.08 11.06 -1.92
N ALA A 188 6.62 11.70 -2.95
CA ALA A 188 5.85 12.53 -3.88
C ALA A 188 4.77 11.70 -4.61
N LEU A 189 5.12 10.49 -5.05
CA LEU A 189 4.18 9.57 -5.71
C LEU A 189 3.04 9.15 -4.77
N VAL A 190 3.31 8.84 -3.50
CA VAL A 190 2.24 8.50 -2.54
C VAL A 190 1.33 9.69 -2.30
N ARG A 191 1.87 10.91 -2.15
CA ARG A 191 1.05 12.13 -2.03
C ARG A 191 0.20 12.38 -3.28
N GLN A 192 0.72 12.08 -4.46
CA GLN A 192 -0.04 12.16 -5.70
C GLN A 192 -1.20 11.14 -5.72
N LEU A 193 -1.00 9.92 -5.22
CA LEU A 193 -2.06 8.92 -5.10
C LEU A 193 -3.17 9.39 -4.16
N THR A 194 -2.81 9.88 -2.96
CA THR A 194 -3.81 10.36 -1.98
C THR A 194 -4.54 11.60 -2.48
N ALA A 195 -3.86 12.54 -3.17
CA ALA A 195 -4.50 13.70 -3.81
C ALA A 195 -5.52 13.32 -4.90
N ARG A 196 -5.38 12.14 -5.51
CA ARG A 196 -6.37 11.55 -6.45
C ARG A 196 -7.53 10.87 -5.74
N GLY A 197 -7.57 10.87 -4.41
CA GLY A 197 -8.58 10.19 -3.61
C GLY A 197 -8.32 8.69 -3.43
N ILE A 198 -7.14 8.18 -3.80
CA ILE A 198 -6.76 6.78 -3.61
C ILE A 198 -6.30 6.59 -2.17
N GLY A 199 -6.90 5.65 -1.43
CA GLY A 199 -6.43 5.26 -0.11
C GLY A 199 -5.16 4.42 -0.23
N VAL A 200 -4.15 4.67 0.60
CA VAL A 200 -2.86 3.98 0.52
C VAL A 200 -2.54 3.28 1.84
N LEU A 201 -2.25 1.98 1.78
CA LEU A 201 -1.69 1.22 2.91
C LEU A 201 -0.23 0.89 2.61
N ILE A 202 0.66 1.26 3.52
CA ILE A 202 2.11 1.08 3.37
C ILE A 202 2.61 0.19 4.49
N THR A 203 3.40 -0.83 4.17
CA THR A 203 4.26 -1.52 5.14
C THR A 203 5.72 -1.29 4.75
N ASP A 204 6.57 -0.90 5.70
CA ASP A 204 8.00 -0.67 5.45
C ASP A 204 8.82 -0.83 6.72
N HIS A 205 10.12 -1.06 6.54
CA HIS A 205 11.12 -1.07 7.60
C HIS A 205 11.74 0.32 7.83
N ALA A 206 11.65 1.23 6.86
CA ALA A 206 12.10 2.61 6.95
C ALA A 206 11.08 3.44 7.75
N VAL A 207 11.08 3.28 9.08
CA VAL A 207 10.07 3.83 9.99
C VAL A 207 9.96 5.34 9.89
N ARG A 208 11.11 6.05 9.93
CA ARG A 208 11.15 7.52 9.84
C ARG A 208 10.53 8.00 8.54
N GLU A 209 10.90 7.36 7.43
CA GLU A 209 10.41 7.70 6.11
C GLU A 209 8.90 7.48 5.99
N THR A 210 8.42 6.38 6.56
CA THR A 210 7.00 6.04 6.57
C THR A 210 6.21 7.01 7.46
N LEU A 211 6.63 7.24 8.70
CA LEU A 211 5.93 8.15 9.62
C LEU A 211 5.89 9.59 9.10
N SER A 212 6.93 10.06 8.39
CA SER A 212 6.94 11.39 7.78
C SER A 212 6.00 11.54 6.55
N LEU A 213 5.42 10.43 6.07
CA LEU A 213 4.60 10.38 4.87
C LEU A 213 3.11 10.13 5.16
N VAL A 214 2.82 9.31 6.18
CA VAL A 214 1.46 8.83 6.43
C VAL A 214 0.65 9.79 7.31
N ASP A 215 -0.66 9.80 7.12
CA ASP A 215 -1.59 10.58 7.96
C ASP A 215 -1.82 9.90 9.31
N ARG A 216 -1.72 8.55 9.32
CA ARG A 216 -1.96 7.71 10.49
C ARG A 216 -1.19 6.39 10.35
N ALA A 217 -0.81 5.78 11.46
CA ALA A 217 -0.19 4.46 11.43
C ALA A 217 -0.74 3.53 12.52
N TYR A 218 -0.57 2.24 12.27
CA TYR A 218 -0.76 1.16 13.22
C TYR A 218 0.60 0.54 13.51
N LEU A 219 0.96 0.44 14.78
CA LEU A 219 2.13 -0.31 15.22
C LEU A 219 1.70 -1.67 15.71
N ILE A 220 2.16 -2.72 15.01
CA ILE A 220 1.89 -4.12 15.39
C ILE A 220 3.09 -4.67 16.16
N HIS A 221 2.78 -5.32 17.26
CA HIS A 221 3.73 -6.08 18.06
C HIS A 221 3.09 -7.40 18.49
N ASP A 222 3.82 -8.52 18.39
CA ASP A 222 3.34 -9.87 18.73
C ASP A 222 1.92 -10.20 18.18
N GLY A 223 1.70 -9.84 16.91
CA GLY A 223 0.44 -10.12 16.23
C GLY A 223 -0.77 -9.31 16.68
N ARG A 224 -0.58 -8.24 17.44
CA ARG A 224 -1.63 -7.33 17.93
C ARG A 224 -1.33 -5.89 17.56
N VAL A 225 -2.37 -5.08 17.42
CA VAL A 225 -2.20 -3.63 17.35
C VAL A 225 -1.85 -3.13 18.74
N MET A 226 -0.62 -2.61 18.90
CA MET A 226 -0.12 -2.05 20.16
C MET A 226 -0.58 -0.61 20.33
N ILE A 227 -0.42 0.19 19.28
CA ILE A 227 -0.83 1.59 19.23
C ILE A 227 -1.28 1.97 17.82
N GLN A 228 -2.23 2.89 17.73
CA GLN A 228 -2.65 3.50 16.48
C GLN A 228 -2.85 5.00 16.65
N GLY A 229 -2.59 5.78 15.62
CA GLY A 229 -2.81 7.23 15.66
C GLY A 229 -1.94 7.97 14.65
N LYS A 230 -1.90 9.29 14.83
CA LYS A 230 -1.02 10.15 14.05
C LYS A 230 0.45 9.85 14.33
N PRO A 231 1.36 10.12 13.39
CA PRO A 231 2.79 9.88 13.55
C PRO A 231 3.38 10.44 14.85
N GLU A 232 2.97 11.65 15.26
CA GLU A 232 3.47 12.32 16.46
C GLU A 232 3.08 11.57 17.73
N LEU A 233 1.87 10.98 17.77
CA LEU A 233 1.41 10.17 18.92
C LEU A 233 2.22 8.88 19.04
N ILE A 234 2.50 8.21 17.92
CA ILE A 234 3.30 6.98 17.89
C ILE A 234 4.75 7.28 18.29
N ALA A 235 5.32 8.37 17.77
CA ALA A 235 6.69 8.78 18.09
C ALA A 235 6.88 9.21 19.56
N ALA A 236 5.82 9.72 20.20
CA ALA A 236 5.84 10.12 21.61
C ALA A 236 5.55 8.97 22.59
N ASP A 237 5.04 7.84 22.12
CA ASP A 237 4.64 6.72 22.96
C ASP A 237 5.85 6.00 23.56
N PRO A 238 5.94 5.87 24.90
CA PRO A 238 7.10 5.26 25.57
C PRO A 238 7.28 3.78 25.22
N GLU A 239 6.18 3.04 25.02
CA GLU A 239 6.23 1.62 24.70
C GLU A 239 6.64 1.40 23.24
N ALA A 240 6.14 2.22 22.30
CA ALA A 240 6.58 2.24 20.92
C ALA A 240 8.09 2.52 20.79
N ARG A 241 8.61 3.49 21.57
CA ARG A 241 10.05 3.77 21.65
C ARG A 241 10.85 2.59 22.16
N ARG A 242 10.43 2.01 23.27
CA ARG A 242 11.11 0.88 23.90
C ARG A 242 11.18 -0.36 23.00
N VAL A 243 10.09 -0.66 22.29
CA VAL A 243 9.94 -1.93 21.55
C VAL A 243 10.41 -1.83 20.09
N TYR A 244 10.32 -0.64 19.46
CA TYR A 244 10.50 -0.54 18.03
C TYR A 244 11.27 0.70 17.53
N LEU A 245 10.97 1.90 18.06
CA LEU A 245 11.51 3.14 17.52
C LEU A 245 12.93 3.45 18.03
N GLY A 246 13.22 3.10 19.28
CA GLY A 246 14.42 3.52 20.01
C GLY A 246 14.21 4.84 20.76
N GLU A 247 14.97 5.03 21.86
CA GLU A 247 14.84 6.18 22.77
C GLU A 247 15.07 7.54 22.08
N SER A 248 16.00 7.60 21.12
CA SER A 248 16.41 8.82 20.40
C SER A 248 15.62 9.08 19.11
N PHE A 249 14.48 8.40 18.91
CA PHE A 249 13.72 8.56 17.68
C PHE A 249 13.04 9.94 17.58
N GLU A 250 13.25 10.63 16.45
CA GLU A 250 12.60 11.88 16.07
C GLU A 250 11.95 11.70 14.67
N VAL A 251 10.75 12.26 14.47
CA VAL A 251 10.00 12.23 13.20
C VAL A 251 10.43 13.36 12.29
#